data_97e79e7eb77a159a80d5d4075e6cfc6e
#
_entry.id   97e79e7eb77a159a80d5d4075e6cfc6e
#
_cell.length_a   1.000
_cell.length_b   1.000
_cell.length_c   1.000
_cell.angle_alpha   90.00
_cell.angle_beta   90.00
_cell.angle_gamma   90.00
#
_symmetry.space_group_name_H-M   'P 1'
#
loop_
_entity.id
_entity.type
_entity.pdbx_description
1 polymer ?
#
loop_
_entity_poly.entity_id
_entity_poly.type
_entity_poly.pdbx_seq_one_letter_code
_entity_poly.pdbx_strand_id
1 'polypeptide(L)'
;MTDRARCAVPFCRRTASVDEGFRDGEFLCGPHWRLRSPATKAAWRDHARLERRNPGHAMEHPAGSAGRLVRVALAKEERALWEATRAEVVEVAMGVSA
;
A
#
# COMPACT_ATOMS: atom_id res chain seq x y z
N MET A 1 -26.65 1.73 -0.88
CA MET A 1 -25.63 2.59 -0.23
C MET A 1 -24.28 1.98 -0.45
N THR A 2 -23.33 2.76 -0.95
CA THR A 2 -21.98 2.28 -1.14
C THR A 2 -21.20 2.42 0.16
N ASP A 3 -20.60 1.34 0.62
CA ASP A 3 -19.75 1.40 1.79
C ASP A 3 -18.49 2.22 1.50
N ARG A 4 -17.96 2.86 2.53
CA ARG A 4 -16.78 3.70 2.42
C ARG A 4 -15.68 3.15 3.33
N ALA A 5 -14.48 3.08 2.80
CA ALA A 5 -13.29 2.72 3.57
C ALA A 5 -12.73 3.97 4.25
N ARG A 6 -12.39 3.88 5.52
CA ARG A 6 -11.85 5.00 6.30
C ARG A 6 -10.33 5.02 6.21
N CYS A 7 -9.76 6.23 6.24
CA CYS A 7 -8.32 6.39 6.34
C CYS A 7 -7.78 5.69 7.60
N ALA A 8 -6.59 5.11 7.51
CA ALA A 8 -5.97 4.38 8.62
C ALA A 8 -5.65 5.25 9.83
N VAL A 9 -5.52 6.57 9.64
CA VAL A 9 -5.28 7.50 10.75
C VAL A 9 -6.56 7.59 11.60
N PRO A 10 -6.51 7.27 12.91
CA PRO A 10 -7.71 7.08 13.72
C PRO A 10 -8.69 8.24 13.78
N PHE A 11 -8.18 9.48 13.74
CA PHE A 11 -9.05 10.67 13.82
C PHE A 11 -9.41 11.25 12.45
N CYS A 12 -8.91 10.66 11.37
CA CYS A 12 -9.17 11.15 10.01
C CYS A 12 -10.57 10.76 9.58
N ARG A 13 -11.32 11.73 9.02
CA ARG A 13 -12.68 11.51 8.54
C ARG A 13 -12.76 11.24 7.04
N ARG A 14 -11.62 11.27 6.35
CA ARG A 14 -11.60 11.04 4.91
C ARG A 14 -11.86 9.58 4.61
N THR A 15 -12.59 9.35 3.52
CA THR A 15 -12.97 8.00 3.10
C THR A 15 -12.71 7.82 1.61
N ALA A 16 -12.67 6.56 1.18
CA ALA A 16 -12.61 6.18 -0.23
C ALA A 16 -13.66 5.10 -0.47
N SER A 17 -14.06 4.92 -1.73
CA SER A 17 -15.01 3.89 -2.09
C SER A 17 -14.40 2.50 -1.96
N VAL A 18 -15.13 1.56 -1.37
CA VAL A 18 -14.70 0.16 -1.34
C VAL A 18 -14.68 -0.44 -2.75
N ASP A 19 -15.41 0.14 -3.69
CA ASP A 19 -15.41 -0.28 -5.10
C ASP A 19 -14.05 -0.04 -5.76
N GLU A 20 -13.22 0.84 -5.19
CA GLU A 20 -11.84 1.07 -5.64
C GLU A 20 -10.84 0.08 -5.05
N GLY A 21 -11.33 -0.90 -4.30
CA GLY A 21 -10.49 -1.94 -3.71
C GLY A 21 -9.97 -1.63 -2.31
N PHE A 22 -10.38 -0.52 -1.73
CA PHE A 22 -9.94 -0.14 -0.39
C PHE A 22 -10.80 -0.80 0.68
N ARG A 23 -10.17 -1.12 1.81
CA ARG A 23 -10.84 -1.64 3.00
C ARG A 23 -10.66 -0.68 4.16
N ASP A 24 -11.57 -0.75 5.13
CA ASP A 24 -11.51 0.10 6.32
C ASP A 24 -10.16 -0.08 7.02
N GLY A 25 -9.48 1.03 7.29
CA GLY A 25 -8.15 1.01 7.92
C GLY A 25 -7.01 0.57 7.01
N GLU A 26 -7.28 0.24 5.76
CA GLU A 26 -6.27 -0.14 4.77
C GLU A 26 -6.15 0.87 3.64
N PHE A 27 -6.31 2.12 3.99
CA PHE A 27 -6.26 3.24 3.06
C PHE A 27 -5.65 4.45 3.78
N LEU A 28 -4.87 5.22 3.08
CA LEU A 28 -4.38 6.51 3.54
C LEU A 28 -4.85 7.57 2.56
N CYS A 29 -5.53 8.61 3.07
CA CYS A 29 -5.97 9.72 2.23
C CYS A 29 -4.77 10.49 1.68
N GLY A 30 -4.99 11.31 0.65
CA GLY A 30 -3.92 12.05 0.00
C GLY A 30 -3.02 12.83 0.94
N PRO A 31 -3.58 13.70 1.82
CA PRO A 31 -2.76 14.42 2.80
C PRO A 31 -1.92 13.53 3.70
N HIS A 32 -2.47 12.43 4.20
CA HIS A 32 -1.71 11.51 5.05
C HIS A 32 -0.69 10.71 4.25
N TRP A 33 -1.00 10.30 3.03
CA TRP A 33 -0.06 9.62 2.15
C TRP A 33 1.20 10.45 1.91
N ARG A 34 1.07 11.77 1.88
CA ARG A 34 2.20 12.70 1.71
C ARG A 34 3.13 12.76 2.92
N LEU A 35 2.71 12.25 4.08
CA LEU A 35 3.52 12.23 5.29
C LEU A 35 4.60 11.16 5.30
N ARG A 36 4.66 10.31 4.28
CA ARG A 36 5.71 9.29 4.17
C ARG A 36 7.07 9.95 4.16
N SER A 37 8.05 9.34 4.82
CA SER A 37 9.43 9.80 4.79
C SER A 37 10.01 9.71 3.36
N PRO A 38 11.09 10.46 3.06
CA PRO A 38 11.77 10.32 1.77
C PRO A 38 12.21 8.88 1.47
N ALA A 39 12.67 8.15 2.48
CA ALA A 39 13.07 6.76 2.34
C ALA A 39 11.88 5.88 1.94
N THR A 40 10.72 6.07 2.57
CA THR A 40 9.51 5.32 2.25
C THR A 40 9.00 5.65 0.85
N LYS A 41 9.04 6.93 0.48
CA LYS A 41 8.68 7.35 -0.88
C LYS A 41 9.58 6.69 -1.92
N ALA A 42 10.89 6.60 -1.64
CA ALA A 42 11.84 5.93 -2.53
C ALA A 42 11.55 4.43 -2.63
N ALA A 43 11.22 3.79 -1.52
CA ALA A 43 10.86 2.36 -1.52
C ALA A 43 9.64 2.08 -2.39
N TRP A 44 8.62 2.94 -2.34
CA TRP A 44 7.45 2.81 -3.19
C TRP A 44 7.78 3.02 -4.67
N ARG A 45 8.65 3.98 -4.99
CA ARG A 45 9.11 4.18 -6.36
C ARG A 45 9.86 2.97 -6.90
N ASP A 46 10.72 2.37 -6.09
CA ASP A 46 11.48 1.19 -6.48
C ASP A 46 10.56 -0.01 -6.69
N HIS A 47 9.59 -0.19 -5.80
CA HIS A 47 8.59 -1.24 -5.94
C HIS A 47 7.77 -1.07 -7.22
N ALA A 48 7.31 0.14 -7.51
CA ALA A 48 6.57 0.45 -8.74
C ALA A 48 7.38 0.12 -9.99
N ARG A 49 8.70 0.37 -9.94
CA ARG A 49 9.59 0.04 -11.04
C ARG A 49 9.68 -1.47 -11.27
N LEU A 50 9.78 -2.24 -10.20
CA LEU A 50 9.80 -3.71 -10.28
C LEU A 50 8.47 -4.25 -10.81
N GLU A 51 7.36 -3.66 -10.40
CA GLU A 51 6.04 -4.02 -10.90
C GLU A 51 5.93 -3.80 -12.41
N ARG A 52 6.44 -2.67 -12.91
CA ARG A 52 6.43 -2.39 -14.35
C ARG A 52 7.29 -3.36 -15.15
N ARG A 53 8.36 -3.88 -14.57
CA ARG A 53 9.23 -4.87 -15.20
C ARG A 53 8.64 -6.27 -15.22
N ASN A 54 7.69 -6.54 -14.33
CA ASN A 54 7.07 -7.85 -14.15
C ASN A 54 5.55 -7.72 -14.18
N PRO A 55 4.97 -7.29 -15.32
CA PRO A 55 3.54 -7.03 -15.40
C PRO A 55 2.71 -8.29 -15.28
N GLY A 56 1.43 -8.12 -15.05
CA GLY A 56 0.46 -9.20 -14.97
C GLY A 56 0.20 -9.62 -13.53
N HIS A 57 -0.59 -10.66 -13.39
CA HIS A 57 -0.98 -11.23 -12.11
C HIS A 57 -0.31 -12.59 -11.92
N ALA A 58 -0.03 -12.96 -10.68
CA ALA A 58 0.63 -14.26 -10.41
C ALA A 58 -0.09 -15.43 -11.07
N MET A 59 -1.43 -15.38 -11.05
CA MET A 59 -2.25 -16.47 -11.62
C MET A 59 -2.21 -16.55 -13.14
N GLU A 60 -1.67 -15.54 -13.81
CA GLU A 60 -1.49 -15.55 -15.27
C GLU A 60 -0.25 -16.33 -15.71
N HIS A 61 0.59 -16.71 -14.74
CA HIS A 61 1.81 -17.49 -14.99
C HIS A 61 1.62 -18.93 -14.51
N PRO A 62 2.24 -19.91 -15.17
CA PRO A 62 2.15 -21.31 -14.74
C PRO A 62 2.67 -21.50 -13.31
N ALA A 63 2.06 -22.43 -12.60
CA ALA A 63 2.49 -22.79 -11.25
C ALA A 63 3.98 -23.21 -11.27
N GLY A 64 4.75 -22.65 -10.32
CA GLY A 64 6.18 -22.95 -10.20
C GLY A 64 7.07 -22.22 -11.21
N SER A 65 6.50 -21.47 -12.15
CA SER A 65 7.30 -20.71 -13.12
C SER A 65 8.03 -19.54 -12.47
N ALA A 66 9.13 -19.09 -13.06
CA ALA A 66 9.87 -17.94 -12.57
C ALA A 66 9.00 -16.68 -12.52
N GLY A 67 8.16 -16.47 -13.53
CA GLY A 67 7.26 -15.32 -13.57
C GLY A 67 6.27 -15.32 -12.40
N ARG A 68 5.70 -16.49 -12.08
CA ARG A 68 4.78 -16.61 -10.95
C ARG A 68 5.48 -16.35 -9.62
N LEU A 69 6.69 -16.90 -9.44
CA LEU A 69 7.47 -16.70 -8.22
C LEU A 69 7.79 -15.22 -8.00
N VAL A 70 8.17 -14.50 -9.05
CA VAL A 70 8.44 -13.06 -8.98
C VAL A 70 7.18 -12.30 -8.56
N ARG A 71 6.02 -12.60 -9.18
CA ARG A 71 4.77 -11.90 -8.85
C ARG A 71 4.32 -12.18 -7.42
N VAL A 72 4.49 -13.39 -6.93
CA VAL A 72 4.19 -13.73 -5.53
C VAL A 72 5.11 -12.96 -4.58
N ALA A 73 6.40 -12.90 -4.89
CA ALA A 73 7.37 -12.15 -4.08
C ALA A 73 7.03 -10.65 -4.03
N LEU A 74 6.66 -10.07 -5.19
CA LEU A 74 6.26 -8.66 -5.25
C LEU A 74 5.00 -8.37 -4.44
N ALA A 75 4.03 -9.27 -4.44
CA ALA A 75 2.81 -9.11 -3.65
C ALA A 75 3.12 -9.11 -2.14
N LYS A 76 4.00 -10.00 -1.70
CA LYS A 76 4.44 -10.05 -0.29
C LYS A 76 5.20 -8.79 0.09
N GLU A 77 6.08 -8.32 -0.77
CA GLU A 77 6.86 -7.09 -0.56
C GLU A 77 5.94 -5.88 -0.45
N GLU A 78 4.94 -5.78 -1.34
CA GLU A 78 3.96 -4.71 -1.31
C GLU A 78 3.19 -4.70 0.01
N ARG A 79 2.77 -5.87 0.49
CA ARG A 79 2.05 -5.97 1.75
C ARG A 79 2.90 -5.52 2.93
N ALA A 80 4.16 -5.95 2.98
CA ALA A 80 5.09 -5.54 4.03
C ALA A 80 5.37 -4.04 3.98
N LEU A 81 5.56 -3.50 2.77
CA LEU A 81 5.78 -2.07 2.58
C LEU A 81 4.56 -1.25 2.99
N TRP A 82 3.36 -1.71 2.64
CA TRP A 82 2.12 -1.06 3.05
C TRP A 82 1.98 -1.05 4.58
N GLU A 83 2.21 -2.15 5.25
CA GLU A 83 2.09 -2.23 6.70
C GLU A 83 3.09 -1.30 7.40
N ALA A 84 4.32 -1.26 6.93
CA ALA A 84 5.35 -0.36 7.45
C ALA A 84 4.98 1.11 7.20
N THR A 85 4.48 1.42 6.01
CA THR A 85 4.05 2.77 5.65
C THR A 85 2.88 3.24 6.49
N ARG A 86 1.88 2.39 6.68
CA ARG A 86 0.72 2.70 7.52
C ARG A 86 1.16 3.04 8.94
N ALA A 87 2.02 2.20 9.53
CA ALA A 87 2.52 2.43 10.88
C ALA A 87 3.29 3.76 10.98
N GLU A 88 4.18 4.02 10.04
CA GLU A 88 4.96 5.26 9.99
C GLU A 88 4.05 6.50 9.92
N VAL A 89 3.12 6.49 8.97
CA VAL A 89 2.25 7.65 8.73
C VAL A 89 1.31 7.89 9.92
N VAL A 90 0.75 6.83 10.51
CA VAL A 90 -0.09 6.97 11.69
C VAL A 90 0.69 7.58 12.85
N GLU A 91 1.92 7.13 13.09
CA GLU A 91 2.76 7.70 14.14
C GLU A 91 3.05 9.18 13.90
N VAL A 92 3.42 9.55 12.68
CA VAL A 92 3.67 10.96 12.32
C VAL A 92 2.41 11.80 12.50
N ALA A 93 1.28 11.32 12.03
CA ALA A 93 0.01 12.04 12.11
C ALA A 93 -0.45 12.24 13.56
N MET A 94 -0.12 11.29 14.43
CA MET A 94 -0.47 11.37 15.86
C MET A 94 0.57 12.12 16.68
N GLY A 95 1.67 12.57 16.05
CA GLY A 95 2.73 13.30 16.74
C GLY A 95 3.59 12.44 17.67
N VAL A 96 3.60 11.13 17.47
CA VAL A 96 4.36 10.20 18.32
C VAL A 96 5.82 10.09 17.85
N SER A 97 6.04 10.21 16.55
CA SER A 97 7.36 10.13 15.95
C SER A 97 8.16 11.40 16.20
N ALA A 98 9.36 11.26 16.63
CA ALA A 98 10.27 12.39 16.82
C ALA A 98 10.81 12.87 15.48
#